data_1291bfd09fc5eba3721188fb9b0bb4a1
#
_entry.id   1291bfd09fc5eba3721188fb9b0bb4a1
#
_cell.length_a   1.000
_cell.length_b   1.000
_cell.length_c   1.000
_cell.angle_alpha   90.00
_cell.angle_beta   90.00
_cell.angle_gamma   90.00
#
_symmetry.space_group_name_H-M   'P 1'
#
loop_
_entity.id
_entity.type
_entity.pdbx_description
1 polymer ?
#
loop_
_entity_poly.entity_id
_entity_poly.type
_entity_poly.pdbx_seq_one_letter_code
_entity_poly.pdbx_strand_id
1 'polypeptide(L)'
;QQTRVTQGLSYYNKFVEGYPTIEDLANDSEDNILKLWQGLGYYSRARNLHATAKIVSSELNGVFPVTYDEIIKLKGVGAYTAAAISSFCYGEKKAVVDGNVYRVLSRYFGINTPTDSTIGKKEFQELAQECLNSKNPGEYNQAIMEFGALQCTPNPNCEACPLRASCIAYANSMVKAFPVKAKKIKVRDRYFNFIVISDNDSFYIQKRESKDIWQNLYQFPLQETKKEILSPFELEESIVNQAVFLQVSEQFKHILSHQCIYAKFWEFNLCELPSLNGYKKIKKSDISEVAIPRLIEKYLES
;
A
#
# COMPACT_ATOMS: atom_id res chain seq x y z
N GLN A 1 2.51 3.33 8.09
CA GLN A 1 2.37 1.88 7.82
C GLN A 1 3.03 1.53 6.49
N GLN A 2 3.93 0.53 6.49
CA GLN A 2 4.55 -0.02 5.27
C GLN A 2 5.24 1.02 4.35
N THR A 3 5.58 2.18 4.88
CA THR A 3 6.27 3.26 4.17
C THR A 3 7.46 3.70 5.03
N ARG A 4 8.63 3.80 4.44
CA ARG A 4 9.81 4.33 5.13
C ARG A 4 9.62 5.82 5.41
N VAL A 5 10.13 6.32 6.54
CA VAL A 5 10.00 7.73 6.93
C VAL A 5 10.50 8.65 5.81
N THR A 6 11.67 8.36 5.25
CA THR A 6 12.26 9.15 4.15
C THR A 6 11.36 9.24 2.92
N GLN A 7 10.60 8.19 2.60
CA GLN A 7 9.65 8.19 1.49
C GLN A 7 8.33 8.87 1.87
N GLY A 8 7.88 8.71 3.12
CA GLY A 8 6.58 9.21 3.58
C GLY A 8 6.56 10.68 3.94
N LEU A 9 7.71 11.27 4.31
CA LEU A 9 7.78 12.63 4.86
C LEU A 9 7.26 13.70 3.89
N SER A 10 7.62 13.62 2.62
CA SER A 10 7.16 14.58 1.61
C SER A 10 5.64 14.52 1.41
N TYR A 11 5.05 13.32 1.48
CA TYR A 11 3.59 13.15 1.41
C TYR A 11 2.90 13.65 2.67
N TYR A 12 3.47 13.37 3.84
CA TYR A 12 2.97 13.89 5.11
C TYR A 12 2.85 15.42 5.06
N ASN A 13 3.92 16.11 4.64
CA ASN A 13 3.93 17.56 4.54
C ASN A 13 2.85 18.07 3.57
N LYS A 14 2.72 17.46 2.38
CA LYS A 14 1.67 17.81 1.41
C LYS A 14 0.26 17.62 1.96
N PHE A 15 0.03 16.54 2.74
CA PHE A 15 -1.28 16.29 3.34
C PHE A 15 -1.61 17.29 4.44
N VAL A 16 -0.65 17.64 5.31
CA VAL A 16 -0.84 18.62 6.38
C VAL A 16 -1.04 20.03 5.81
N GLU A 17 -0.33 20.37 4.73
CA GLU A 17 -0.48 21.65 4.03
C GLU A 17 -1.82 21.73 3.29
N GLY A 18 -2.21 20.68 2.57
CA GLY A 18 -3.45 20.64 1.79
C GLY A 18 -4.70 20.45 2.64
N TYR A 19 -4.58 19.81 3.78
CA TYR A 19 -5.71 19.49 4.70
C TYR A 19 -5.34 19.84 6.14
N PRO A 20 -5.39 21.14 6.50
CA PRO A 20 -5.07 21.60 7.86
C PRO A 20 -6.03 21.06 8.93
N THR A 21 -7.28 20.77 8.57
CA THR A 21 -8.30 20.20 9.46
C THR A 21 -8.83 18.86 8.95
N ILE A 22 -9.50 18.11 9.83
CA ILE A 22 -10.15 16.86 9.45
C ILE A 22 -11.31 17.09 8.49
N GLU A 23 -11.98 18.24 8.63
CA GLU A 23 -13.08 18.69 7.79
C GLU A 23 -12.60 18.95 6.36
N ASP A 24 -11.45 19.58 6.18
CA ASP A 24 -10.85 19.82 4.86
C ASP A 24 -10.61 18.49 4.15
N LEU A 25 -10.03 17.51 4.87
CA LEU A 25 -9.80 16.18 4.33
C LEU A 25 -11.10 15.42 4.03
N ALA A 26 -12.11 15.56 4.90
CA ALA A 26 -13.40 14.88 4.76
C ALA A 26 -14.23 15.41 3.57
N ASN A 27 -14.16 16.71 3.33
CA ASN A 27 -14.98 17.40 2.32
C ASN A 27 -14.39 17.33 0.91
N ASP A 28 -13.10 17.03 0.76
CA ASP A 28 -12.49 16.93 -0.57
C ASP A 28 -12.93 15.66 -1.32
N SER A 29 -12.69 15.65 -2.61
CA SER A 29 -12.98 14.51 -3.47
C SER A 29 -11.98 13.37 -3.23
N GLU A 30 -12.42 12.12 -3.38
CA GLU A 30 -11.52 10.97 -3.32
C GLU A 30 -10.44 11.06 -4.42
N ASP A 31 -10.75 11.63 -5.56
CA ASP A 31 -9.81 11.79 -6.69
C ASP A 31 -8.63 12.68 -6.32
N ASN A 32 -8.87 13.81 -5.63
CA ASN A 32 -7.81 14.70 -5.15
C ASN A 32 -6.93 14.02 -4.11
N ILE A 33 -7.53 13.28 -3.19
CA ILE A 33 -6.80 12.53 -2.17
C ILE A 33 -5.94 11.42 -2.79
N LEU A 34 -6.48 10.68 -3.76
CA LEU A 34 -5.73 9.65 -4.49
C LEU A 34 -4.61 10.28 -5.32
N LYS A 35 -4.84 11.46 -5.88
CA LYS A 35 -3.82 12.20 -6.61
C LYS A 35 -2.68 12.64 -5.70
N LEU A 36 -2.97 13.18 -4.53
CA LEU A 36 -1.95 13.56 -3.55
C LEU A 36 -1.18 12.34 -3.01
N TRP A 37 -1.82 11.15 -2.96
CA TRP A 37 -1.23 9.89 -2.55
C TRP A 37 -0.41 9.18 -3.63
N GLN A 38 -0.48 9.64 -4.88
CA GLN A 38 0.13 8.97 -6.02
C GLN A 38 1.62 8.70 -5.81
N GLY A 39 2.06 7.45 -6.05
CA GLY A 39 3.44 7.00 -5.85
C GLY A 39 3.71 6.30 -4.50
N LEU A 40 2.91 6.49 -3.44
CA LEU A 40 3.09 5.79 -2.16
C LEU A 40 2.70 4.31 -2.21
N GLY A 41 1.86 3.92 -3.16
CA GLY A 41 1.30 2.57 -3.24
C GLY A 41 0.27 2.25 -2.16
N TYR A 42 -0.31 1.03 -2.22
CA TYR A 42 -1.36 0.60 -1.29
C TYR A 42 -2.48 1.64 -1.12
N TYR A 43 -3.07 2.06 -2.22
CA TYR A 43 -4.07 3.13 -2.31
C TYR A 43 -5.32 2.92 -1.44
N SER A 44 -5.59 1.67 -1.02
CA SER A 44 -6.63 1.41 -0.02
C SER A 44 -6.41 2.17 1.30
N ARG A 45 -5.15 2.51 1.63
CA ARG A 45 -4.84 3.35 2.81
C ARG A 45 -5.38 4.77 2.64
N ALA A 46 -5.19 5.38 1.46
CA ALA A 46 -5.72 6.70 1.16
C ALA A 46 -7.25 6.72 1.21
N ARG A 47 -7.91 5.72 0.59
CA ARG A 47 -9.36 5.59 0.64
C ARG A 47 -9.89 5.39 2.06
N ASN A 48 -9.20 4.56 2.85
CA ASN A 48 -9.56 4.34 4.24
C ASN A 48 -9.32 5.60 5.11
N LEU A 49 -8.22 6.32 4.87
CA LEU A 49 -7.95 7.60 5.52
C LEU A 49 -9.08 8.59 5.26
N HIS A 50 -9.49 8.75 4.00
CA HIS A 50 -10.59 9.62 3.61
C HIS A 50 -11.93 9.17 4.22
N ALA A 51 -12.24 7.87 4.18
CA ALA A 51 -13.46 7.34 4.81
C ALA A 51 -13.46 7.56 6.33
N THR A 52 -12.30 7.41 6.99
CA THR A 52 -12.14 7.71 8.42
C THR A 52 -12.31 9.20 8.71
N ALA A 53 -11.74 10.08 7.87
CA ALA A 53 -11.93 11.53 8.02
C ALA A 53 -13.42 11.90 7.96
N LYS A 54 -14.18 11.32 7.04
CA LYS A 54 -15.64 11.51 6.95
C LYS A 54 -16.38 11.06 8.22
N ILE A 55 -16.03 9.88 8.75
CA ILE A 55 -16.63 9.38 10.00
C ILE A 55 -16.31 10.32 11.16
N VAL A 56 -15.04 10.73 11.31
CA VAL A 56 -14.63 11.62 12.41
C VAL A 56 -15.32 12.98 12.30
N SER A 57 -15.38 13.55 11.10
CA SER A 57 -16.04 14.85 10.87
C SER A 57 -17.54 14.78 11.10
N SER A 58 -18.24 13.78 10.53
CA SER A 58 -19.72 13.76 10.51
C SER A 58 -20.35 13.03 11.70
N GLU A 59 -19.73 11.98 12.24
CA GLU A 59 -20.31 11.12 13.27
C GLU A 59 -19.70 11.39 14.66
N LEU A 60 -18.44 11.87 14.70
CA LEU A 60 -17.71 12.14 15.93
C LEU A 60 -17.48 13.65 16.19
N ASN A 61 -18.22 14.52 15.50
CA ASN A 61 -18.16 15.98 15.64
C ASN A 61 -16.74 16.57 15.53
N GLY A 62 -15.90 16.00 14.65
CA GLY A 62 -14.52 16.42 14.46
C GLY A 62 -13.54 15.92 15.55
N VAL A 63 -14.02 15.18 16.55
CA VAL A 63 -13.19 14.71 17.68
C VAL A 63 -12.66 13.31 17.38
N PHE A 64 -11.33 13.19 17.26
CA PHE A 64 -10.71 11.89 17.04
C PHE A 64 -10.75 11.03 18.33
N PRO A 65 -11.12 9.73 18.27
CA PRO A 65 -11.19 8.88 19.45
C PRO A 65 -9.80 8.64 20.07
N VAL A 66 -9.76 8.49 21.38
CA VAL A 66 -8.49 8.45 22.14
C VAL A 66 -8.13 7.05 22.65
N THR A 67 -9.11 6.13 22.73
CA THR A 67 -8.88 4.78 23.24
C THR A 67 -8.65 3.77 22.12
N TYR A 68 -7.86 2.72 22.39
CA TYR A 68 -7.64 1.63 21.46
C TYR A 68 -8.96 1.03 20.96
N ASP A 69 -9.92 0.79 21.87
CA ASP A 69 -11.18 0.13 21.58
C ASP A 69 -12.13 0.96 20.69
N GLU A 70 -11.95 2.26 20.65
CA GLU A 70 -12.65 3.18 19.74
C GLU A 70 -11.88 3.32 18.42
N ILE A 71 -10.57 3.53 18.49
CA ILE A 71 -9.70 3.72 17.31
C ILE A 71 -9.74 2.51 16.38
N ILE A 72 -9.79 1.28 16.93
CA ILE A 72 -9.81 0.06 16.12
C ILE A 72 -11.10 -0.10 15.29
N LYS A 73 -12.18 0.61 15.64
CA LYS A 73 -13.45 0.61 14.88
C LYS A 73 -13.39 1.47 13.63
N LEU A 74 -12.41 2.36 13.53
CA LEU A 74 -12.27 3.26 12.39
C LEU A 74 -11.90 2.49 11.12
N LYS A 75 -12.33 3.01 9.97
CA LYS A 75 -12.14 2.36 8.68
C LYS A 75 -10.65 2.15 8.33
N GLY A 76 -10.26 0.90 8.08
CA GLY A 76 -8.88 0.56 7.71
C GLY A 76 -7.87 0.62 8.86
N VAL A 77 -8.32 0.79 10.09
CA VAL A 77 -7.49 0.70 11.28
C VAL A 77 -7.51 -0.72 11.81
N GLY A 78 -6.35 -1.36 11.82
CA GLY A 78 -6.13 -2.68 12.43
C GLY A 78 -5.51 -2.57 13.83
N ALA A 79 -5.36 -3.71 14.50
CA ALA A 79 -4.81 -3.80 15.86
C ALA A 79 -3.47 -3.06 16.03
N TYR A 80 -2.55 -3.25 15.08
CA TYR A 80 -1.27 -2.53 15.04
C TYR A 80 -1.46 -1.02 15.02
N THR A 81 -2.28 -0.51 14.11
CA THR A 81 -2.47 0.93 13.94
C THR A 81 -3.18 1.54 15.13
N ALA A 82 -4.20 0.86 15.67
CA ALA A 82 -4.91 1.30 16.86
C ALA A 82 -3.96 1.39 18.07
N ALA A 83 -3.14 0.35 18.30
CA ALA A 83 -2.16 0.35 19.38
C ALA A 83 -1.09 1.44 19.21
N ALA A 84 -0.63 1.69 17.99
CA ALA A 84 0.32 2.74 17.70
C ALA A 84 -0.27 4.13 18.00
N ILE A 85 -1.45 4.44 17.48
CA ILE A 85 -2.09 5.74 17.70
C ILE A 85 -2.40 5.93 19.20
N SER A 86 -3.04 4.95 19.85
CA SER A 86 -3.43 5.08 21.25
C SER A 86 -2.23 5.20 22.19
N SER A 87 -1.13 4.48 21.92
CA SER A 87 0.05 4.56 22.77
C SER A 87 0.92 5.80 22.52
N PHE A 88 1.10 6.21 21.24
CA PHE A 88 1.95 7.36 20.90
C PHE A 88 1.28 8.69 21.20
N CYS A 89 -0.01 8.82 20.84
CA CYS A 89 -0.71 10.09 20.97
C CYS A 89 -1.37 10.27 22.35
N TYR A 90 -1.78 9.16 22.98
CA TYR A 90 -2.61 9.22 24.19
C TYR A 90 -2.03 8.45 25.38
N GLY A 91 -0.85 7.83 25.23
CA GLY A 91 -0.16 7.14 26.34
C GLY A 91 -0.86 5.87 26.83
N GLU A 92 -1.79 5.29 26.03
CA GLU A 92 -2.49 4.07 26.40
C GLU A 92 -1.51 2.88 26.44
N LYS A 93 -1.67 2.02 27.44
CA LYS A 93 -0.79 0.87 27.69
C LYS A 93 -1.11 -0.29 26.74
N LYS A 94 -0.92 -0.07 25.43
CA LYS A 94 -1.14 -1.07 24.37
C LYS A 94 0.16 -1.34 23.64
N ALA A 95 0.58 -2.60 23.60
CA ALA A 95 1.77 -3.01 22.88
C ALA A 95 1.54 -3.06 21.37
N VAL A 96 2.51 -2.53 20.63
CA VAL A 96 2.54 -2.56 19.17
C VAL A 96 3.29 -3.81 18.70
N VAL A 97 2.70 -4.58 17.79
CA VAL A 97 3.33 -5.75 17.18
C VAL A 97 3.27 -5.65 15.66
N ASP A 98 4.36 -5.19 15.06
CA ASP A 98 4.57 -5.17 13.61
C ASP A 98 5.55 -6.25 13.15
N GLY A 99 5.90 -6.28 11.88
CA GLY A 99 6.87 -7.23 11.33
C GLY A 99 8.27 -7.11 11.96
N ASN A 100 8.65 -5.94 12.43
CA ASN A 100 9.92 -5.71 13.12
C ASN A 100 9.86 -6.27 14.54
N VAL A 101 8.79 -5.98 15.26
CA VAL A 101 8.57 -6.47 16.63
C VAL A 101 8.46 -8.00 16.65
N TYR A 102 7.70 -8.62 15.73
CA TYR A 102 7.70 -10.08 15.56
C TYR A 102 9.11 -10.65 15.43
N ARG A 103 9.95 -10.03 14.62
CA ARG A 103 11.32 -10.49 14.39
C ARG A 103 12.21 -10.33 15.65
N VAL A 104 12.08 -9.21 16.35
CA VAL A 104 12.83 -8.97 17.59
C VAL A 104 12.44 -10.00 18.65
N LEU A 105 11.14 -10.10 18.94
CA LEU A 105 10.63 -10.99 19.98
C LEU A 105 10.92 -12.47 19.67
N SER A 106 10.68 -12.92 18.44
CA SER A 106 10.96 -14.31 18.06
C SER A 106 12.43 -14.68 18.21
N ARG A 107 13.35 -13.76 17.85
CA ARG A 107 14.78 -14.01 18.00
C ARG A 107 15.25 -13.92 19.45
N TYR A 108 14.81 -12.89 20.15
CA TYR A 108 15.26 -12.65 21.53
C TYR A 108 14.80 -13.77 22.46
N PHE A 109 13.54 -14.17 22.39
CA PHE A 109 12.94 -15.22 23.22
C PHE A 109 13.01 -16.63 22.60
N GLY A 110 13.53 -16.80 21.38
CA GLY A 110 13.64 -18.10 20.70
C GLY A 110 12.30 -18.73 20.33
N ILE A 111 11.27 -17.94 20.06
CA ILE A 111 9.92 -18.43 19.77
C ILE A 111 9.80 -18.92 18.34
N ASN A 112 9.47 -20.20 18.17
CA ASN A 112 9.32 -20.86 16.88
C ASN A 112 7.87 -20.95 16.37
N THR A 113 6.89 -20.45 17.14
CA THR A 113 5.50 -20.38 16.71
C THR A 113 5.38 -19.47 15.49
N PRO A 114 4.73 -19.92 14.40
CA PRO A 114 4.61 -19.11 13.19
C PRO A 114 3.86 -17.79 13.44
N THR A 115 4.48 -16.66 13.11
CA THR A 115 3.94 -15.31 13.36
C THR A 115 2.68 -14.97 12.55
N ASP A 116 2.41 -15.71 11.48
CA ASP A 116 1.22 -15.56 10.64
C ASP A 116 0.07 -16.52 11.00
N SER A 117 0.27 -17.40 12.01
CA SER A 117 -0.77 -18.22 12.57
C SER A 117 -1.64 -17.47 13.61
N THR A 118 -2.86 -17.94 13.86
CA THR A 118 -3.74 -17.37 14.90
C THR A 118 -3.12 -17.48 16.28
N ILE A 119 -2.52 -18.64 16.58
CA ILE A 119 -1.83 -18.90 17.86
C ILE A 119 -0.64 -17.95 18.00
N GLY A 120 0.22 -17.85 16.98
CA GLY A 120 1.38 -16.96 17.04
C GLY A 120 1.00 -15.49 17.21
N LYS A 121 -0.02 -15.01 16.51
CA LYS A 121 -0.49 -13.63 16.68
C LYS A 121 -0.90 -13.35 18.14
N LYS A 122 -1.59 -14.29 18.79
CA LYS A 122 -2.01 -14.17 20.19
C LYS A 122 -0.79 -14.19 21.11
N GLU A 123 0.06 -15.20 20.99
CA GLU A 123 1.27 -15.39 21.81
C GLU A 123 2.20 -14.17 21.74
N PHE A 124 2.50 -13.66 20.55
CA PHE A 124 3.37 -12.49 20.41
C PHE A 124 2.71 -11.20 20.91
N GLN A 125 1.39 -11.08 20.82
CA GLN A 125 0.69 -9.91 21.36
C GLN A 125 0.70 -9.92 22.88
N GLU A 126 0.49 -11.08 23.51
CA GLU A 126 0.57 -11.26 24.97
C GLU A 126 1.98 -10.98 25.46
N LEU A 127 3.00 -11.58 24.84
CA LEU A 127 4.40 -11.33 25.20
C LEU A 127 4.80 -9.85 25.02
N ALA A 128 4.41 -9.21 23.93
CA ALA A 128 4.69 -7.80 23.72
C ALA A 128 4.04 -6.92 24.79
N GLN A 129 2.83 -7.30 25.24
CA GLN A 129 2.12 -6.59 26.30
C GLN A 129 2.79 -6.77 27.67
N GLU A 130 3.34 -7.95 27.96
CA GLU A 130 4.13 -8.21 29.18
C GLU A 130 5.45 -7.43 29.19
N CYS A 131 6.10 -7.30 28.04
CA CYS A 131 7.35 -6.54 27.91
C CYS A 131 7.14 -5.02 27.93
N LEU A 132 5.92 -4.53 27.77
CA LEU A 132 5.64 -3.11 27.62
C LEU A 132 5.99 -2.29 28.86
N ASN A 133 6.78 -1.24 28.67
CA ASN A 133 6.97 -0.26 29.73
C ASN A 133 5.70 0.56 29.97
N SER A 134 4.98 0.24 31.03
CA SER A 134 3.70 0.86 31.38
C SER A 134 3.80 2.33 31.79
N LYS A 135 5.00 2.86 32.07
CA LYS A 135 5.23 4.29 32.39
C LYS A 135 5.35 5.12 31.11
N ASN A 136 6.00 4.58 30.08
CA ASN A 136 6.25 5.25 28.81
C ASN A 136 5.93 4.33 27.63
N PRO A 137 4.65 3.95 27.41
CA PRO A 137 4.28 2.94 26.43
C PRO A 137 4.59 3.37 24.98
N GLY A 138 4.39 4.64 24.63
CA GLY A 138 4.69 5.17 23.30
C GLY A 138 6.18 5.11 22.98
N GLU A 139 7.02 5.56 23.89
CA GLU A 139 8.48 5.51 23.73
C GLU A 139 9.00 4.07 23.62
N TYR A 140 8.51 3.17 24.46
CA TYR A 140 8.86 1.75 24.37
C TYR A 140 8.48 1.13 23.04
N ASN A 141 7.25 1.36 22.59
CA ASN A 141 6.77 0.87 21.30
C ASN A 141 7.61 1.41 20.14
N GLN A 142 7.95 2.68 20.16
CA GLN A 142 8.82 3.27 19.14
C GLN A 142 10.23 2.64 19.19
N ALA A 143 10.82 2.50 20.36
CA ALA A 143 12.14 1.94 20.53
C ALA A 143 12.25 0.49 20.02
N ILE A 144 11.28 -0.38 20.33
CA ILE A 144 11.33 -1.77 19.89
C ILE A 144 11.13 -1.90 18.38
N MET A 145 10.27 -1.06 17.76
CA MET A 145 10.09 -1.02 16.31
C MET A 145 11.36 -0.54 15.61
N GLU A 146 11.98 0.54 16.08
CA GLU A 146 13.24 1.06 15.54
C GLU A 146 14.39 0.10 15.73
N PHE A 147 14.50 -0.54 16.89
CA PHE A 147 15.50 -1.59 17.13
C PHE A 147 15.35 -2.71 16.10
N GLY A 148 14.13 -3.13 15.81
CA GLY A 148 13.86 -4.12 14.77
C GLY A 148 14.19 -3.63 13.36
N ALA A 149 13.98 -2.34 13.07
CA ALA A 149 14.25 -1.77 11.76
C ALA A 149 15.74 -1.47 11.51
N LEU A 150 16.50 -1.08 12.52
CA LEU A 150 17.87 -0.58 12.39
C LEU A 150 18.92 -1.60 12.84
N GLN A 151 18.71 -2.30 13.96
CA GLN A 151 19.66 -3.24 14.56
C GLN A 151 19.28 -4.68 14.25
N CYS A 152 18.11 -5.14 14.66
CA CYS A 152 17.65 -6.52 14.44
C CYS A 152 17.00 -6.69 13.06
N THR A 153 17.69 -6.28 12.01
CA THR A 153 17.24 -6.36 10.60
C THR A 153 17.10 -7.81 10.12
N PRO A 154 16.56 -8.08 8.92
CA PRO A 154 16.57 -9.43 8.33
C PRO A 154 17.96 -10.08 8.33
N ASN A 155 19.01 -9.30 8.02
CA ASN A 155 20.42 -9.71 8.07
C ASN A 155 21.17 -8.81 9.08
N PRO A 156 21.08 -9.07 10.40
CA PRO A 156 21.59 -8.18 11.43
C PRO A 156 23.10 -8.35 11.66
N ASN A 157 23.75 -7.27 12.10
CA ASN A 157 25.04 -7.37 12.74
C ASN A 157 24.86 -7.69 14.23
N CYS A 158 24.86 -8.98 14.58
CA CYS A 158 24.65 -9.42 15.96
C CYS A 158 25.85 -9.13 16.88
N GLU A 159 27.05 -9.00 16.34
CA GLU A 159 28.24 -8.69 17.16
C GLU A 159 28.15 -7.31 17.82
N ALA A 160 27.53 -6.34 17.13
CA ALA A 160 27.31 -5.00 17.66
C ALA A 160 25.97 -4.86 18.41
N CYS A 161 25.21 -5.95 18.59
CA CYS A 161 23.89 -5.88 19.20
C CYS A 161 23.96 -5.77 20.73
N PRO A 162 23.35 -4.75 21.37
CA PRO A 162 23.38 -4.62 22.83
C PRO A 162 22.63 -5.75 23.55
N LEU A 163 21.73 -6.46 22.88
CA LEU A 163 20.97 -7.57 23.44
C LEU A 163 21.60 -8.95 23.15
N ARG A 164 22.83 -8.98 22.58
CA ARG A 164 23.49 -10.22 22.13
C ARG A 164 23.62 -11.25 23.26
N ALA A 165 24.02 -10.82 24.43
CA ALA A 165 24.33 -11.71 25.54
C ALA A 165 23.14 -12.52 26.05
N SER A 166 21.93 -11.99 25.90
CA SER A 166 20.65 -12.61 26.33
C SER A 166 19.78 -13.11 25.19
N CYS A 167 20.24 -12.98 23.94
CA CYS A 167 19.45 -13.36 22.77
C CYS A 167 19.51 -14.87 22.51
N ILE A 168 18.40 -15.58 22.66
CA ILE A 168 18.31 -17.04 22.47
C ILE A 168 18.66 -17.46 21.04
N ALA A 169 18.17 -16.72 20.04
CA ALA A 169 18.48 -17.04 18.65
C ALA A 169 19.96 -16.88 18.30
N TYR A 170 20.64 -15.90 18.91
CA TYR A 170 22.08 -15.74 18.73
C TYR A 170 22.85 -16.86 19.40
N ALA A 171 22.57 -17.16 20.68
CA ALA A 171 23.22 -18.22 21.44
C ALA A 171 23.14 -19.60 20.74
N ASN A 172 22.02 -19.87 20.05
CA ASN A 172 21.77 -21.11 19.36
C ASN A 172 22.12 -21.07 17.84
N SER A 173 22.74 -20.00 17.35
CA SER A 173 23.06 -19.82 15.91
C SER A 173 21.82 -19.89 14.99
N MET A 174 20.63 -19.50 15.49
CA MET A 174 19.34 -19.62 14.80
C MET A 174 18.77 -18.29 14.30
N VAL A 175 19.56 -17.22 14.27
CA VAL A 175 19.09 -15.86 13.91
C VAL A 175 18.34 -15.83 12.55
N LYS A 176 18.82 -16.60 11.56
CA LYS A 176 18.20 -16.68 10.22
C LYS A 176 16.93 -17.54 10.17
N ALA A 177 16.73 -18.41 11.17
CA ALA A 177 15.53 -19.25 11.25
C ALA A 177 14.31 -18.49 11.76
N PHE A 178 14.51 -17.34 12.42
CA PHE A 178 13.44 -16.52 13.00
C PHE A 178 13.23 -15.19 12.25
N PRO A 179 11.98 -14.72 12.15
CA PRO A 179 10.72 -15.34 12.61
C PRO A 179 10.27 -16.49 11.70
N VAL A 180 9.61 -17.48 12.28
CA VAL A 180 8.98 -18.58 11.52
C VAL A 180 7.67 -18.08 10.88
N LYS A 181 7.38 -18.57 9.67
CA LYS A 181 6.12 -18.37 8.96
C LYS A 181 5.55 -19.70 8.49
N ALA A 182 4.26 -19.90 8.69
CA ALA A 182 3.56 -21.11 8.25
C ALA A 182 3.26 -21.09 6.74
N LYS A 183 2.98 -19.91 6.18
CA LYS A 183 2.52 -19.76 4.80
C LYS A 183 3.63 -19.22 3.91
N LYS A 184 3.87 -19.91 2.79
CA LYS A 184 4.63 -19.33 1.67
C LYS A 184 3.69 -18.47 0.83
N ILE A 185 4.11 -17.24 0.54
CA ILE A 185 3.37 -16.36 -0.35
C ILE A 185 3.46 -16.93 -1.76
N LYS A 186 2.30 -17.27 -2.35
CA LYS A 186 2.24 -17.60 -3.78
C LYS A 186 2.11 -16.30 -4.55
N VAL A 187 3.07 -16.01 -5.42
CA VAL A 187 3.01 -14.88 -6.34
C VAL A 187 2.18 -15.32 -7.56
N ARG A 188 1.20 -14.50 -7.95
CA ARG A 188 0.37 -14.71 -9.13
C ARG A 188 0.88 -13.83 -10.27
N ASP A 189 1.14 -14.41 -11.43
CA ASP A 189 1.42 -13.66 -12.65
C ASP A 189 0.10 -13.16 -13.27
N ARG A 190 0.11 -11.91 -13.74
CA ARG A 190 -1.01 -11.25 -14.40
C ARG A 190 -0.51 -10.55 -15.66
N TYR A 191 -1.27 -10.66 -16.73
CA TYR A 191 -0.94 -10.05 -18.03
C TYR A 191 -1.95 -8.96 -18.34
N PHE A 192 -1.46 -7.71 -18.32
CA PHE A 192 -2.25 -6.52 -18.55
C PHE A 192 -1.98 -5.96 -19.93
N ASN A 193 -3.02 -5.88 -20.75
CA ASN A 193 -2.96 -5.26 -22.05
C ASN A 193 -3.72 -3.95 -22.00
N PHE A 194 -2.99 -2.86 -21.82
CA PHE A 194 -3.57 -1.52 -21.84
C PHE A 194 -3.76 -1.07 -23.29
N ILE A 195 -4.96 -0.61 -23.60
CA ILE A 195 -5.33 -0.13 -24.93
C ILE A 195 -5.27 1.38 -24.89
N VAL A 196 -4.20 1.95 -25.45
CA VAL A 196 -3.95 3.38 -25.46
C VAL A 196 -4.63 3.99 -26.67
N ILE A 197 -5.86 4.42 -26.48
CA ILE A 197 -6.61 5.12 -27.51
C ILE A 197 -6.28 6.61 -27.41
N SER A 198 -5.80 7.18 -28.49
CA SER A 198 -5.51 8.60 -28.57
C SER A 198 -6.05 9.23 -29.86
N ASP A 199 -6.36 10.50 -29.79
CA ASP A 199 -6.35 11.42 -30.92
C ASP A 199 -5.13 12.33 -30.82
N ASN A 200 -5.04 13.36 -31.68
CA ASN A 200 -3.86 14.22 -31.76
C ASN A 200 -3.40 14.74 -30.38
N ASP A 201 -4.33 15.24 -29.56
CA ASP A 201 -4.03 15.95 -28.31
C ASP A 201 -4.55 15.29 -27.05
N SER A 202 -5.28 14.18 -27.15
CA SER A 202 -6.00 13.61 -26.01
C SER A 202 -5.84 12.10 -25.93
N PHE A 203 -5.97 11.58 -24.68
CA PHE A 203 -6.15 10.18 -24.37
C PHE A 203 -7.58 9.89 -23.96
N TYR A 204 -8.00 8.63 -24.12
CA TYR A 204 -9.23 8.09 -23.56
C TYR A 204 -8.89 7.19 -22.40
N ILE A 205 -9.36 7.56 -21.21
CA ILE A 205 -9.09 6.87 -19.95
C ILE A 205 -10.39 6.47 -19.26
N GLN A 206 -10.31 5.51 -18.35
CA GLN A 206 -11.43 5.09 -17.52
C GLN A 206 -11.02 4.98 -16.05
N LYS A 207 -11.98 5.18 -15.16
CA LYS A 207 -11.77 4.93 -13.74
C LYS A 207 -11.87 3.42 -13.48
N ARG A 208 -10.89 2.87 -12.74
CA ARG A 208 -10.89 1.45 -12.39
C ARG A 208 -11.86 1.18 -11.24
N GLU A 209 -13.06 0.70 -11.53
CA GLU A 209 -14.11 0.46 -10.54
C GLU A 209 -13.99 -0.89 -9.83
N SER A 210 -13.25 -1.85 -10.39
CA SER A 210 -13.08 -3.17 -9.81
C SER A 210 -12.43 -3.11 -8.41
N LYS A 211 -12.93 -3.92 -7.47
CA LYS A 211 -12.35 -4.09 -6.12
C LYS A 211 -11.05 -4.89 -6.18
N ASP A 212 -10.05 -4.35 -6.84
CA ASP A 212 -8.73 -4.92 -7.07
C ASP A 212 -7.66 -3.86 -6.81
N ILE A 213 -6.40 -4.17 -7.16
CA ILE A 213 -5.32 -3.17 -7.14
C ILE A 213 -5.72 -1.93 -7.95
N TRP A 214 -5.25 -0.77 -7.51
CA TRP A 214 -5.48 0.52 -8.16
C TRP A 214 -6.95 0.92 -8.31
N GLN A 215 -7.84 0.37 -7.48
CA GLN A 215 -9.25 0.77 -7.47
C GLN A 215 -9.38 2.28 -7.36
N ASN A 216 -10.27 2.86 -8.16
CA ASN A 216 -10.57 4.28 -8.29
C ASN A 216 -9.45 5.15 -8.88
N LEU A 217 -8.33 4.55 -9.35
CA LEU A 217 -7.37 5.26 -10.18
C LEU A 217 -7.85 5.28 -11.64
N TYR A 218 -7.40 6.29 -12.37
CA TYR A 218 -7.61 6.34 -13.82
C TYR A 218 -6.57 5.48 -14.54
N GLN A 219 -6.99 4.84 -15.59
CA GLN A 219 -6.15 3.99 -16.44
C GLN A 219 -6.62 4.01 -17.89
N PHE A 220 -5.78 3.58 -18.79
CA PHE A 220 -6.23 3.21 -20.13
C PHE A 220 -7.19 2.01 -20.07
N PRO A 221 -8.10 1.82 -21.05
CA PRO A 221 -8.85 0.59 -21.20
C PRO A 221 -7.94 -0.62 -21.03
N LEU A 222 -8.40 -1.63 -20.29
CA LEU A 222 -7.57 -2.76 -19.89
C LEU A 222 -8.25 -4.09 -20.21
N GLN A 223 -7.56 -4.92 -20.96
CA GLN A 223 -7.88 -6.34 -21.11
C GLN A 223 -6.86 -7.18 -20.34
N GLU A 224 -7.30 -7.88 -19.29
CA GLU A 224 -6.45 -8.84 -18.57
C GLU A 224 -6.57 -10.22 -19.23
N THR A 225 -5.43 -10.85 -19.49
CA THR A 225 -5.35 -12.18 -20.11
C THR A 225 -4.66 -13.19 -19.22
N LYS A 226 -4.84 -14.49 -19.49
CA LYS A 226 -4.18 -15.57 -18.73
C LYS A 226 -2.71 -15.79 -19.10
N LYS A 227 -2.31 -15.30 -20.28
CA LYS A 227 -0.95 -15.41 -20.83
C LYS A 227 -0.63 -14.14 -21.61
N GLU A 228 0.63 -13.98 -21.95
CA GLU A 228 1.04 -12.93 -22.87
C GLU A 228 0.36 -13.07 -24.22
N ILE A 229 -0.05 -11.94 -24.81
CA ILE A 229 -0.54 -11.87 -26.20
C ILE A 229 0.52 -11.17 -27.06
N LEU A 230 0.58 -11.56 -28.34
CA LEU A 230 1.62 -11.14 -29.26
C LEU A 230 1.08 -10.33 -30.45
N SER A 231 -0.24 -10.31 -30.64
CA SER A 231 -0.89 -9.67 -31.77
C SER A 231 -2.05 -8.79 -31.30
N PRO A 232 -2.26 -7.60 -31.91
CA PRO A 232 -3.44 -6.76 -31.63
C PRO A 232 -4.75 -7.47 -31.96
N PHE A 233 -4.77 -8.46 -32.83
CA PHE A 233 -5.96 -9.27 -33.17
C PHE A 233 -6.43 -10.19 -32.04
N GLU A 234 -5.65 -10.36 -30.96
CA GLU A 234 -6.04 -11.07 -29.76
C GLU A 234 -6.76 -10.15 -28.75
N LEU A 235 -6.84 -8.85 -29.04
CA LEU A 235 -7.62 -7.88 -28.25
C LEU A 235 -9.09 -7.93 -28.63
N GLU A 236 -9.95 -7.50 -27.71
CA GLU A 236 -11.40 -7.47 -27.93
C GLU A 236 -11.77 -6.56 -29.11
N GLU A 237 -12.54 -7.08 -30.06
CA GLU A 237 -12.92 -6.40 -31.30
C GLU A 237 -13.68 -5.09 -31.07
N SER A 238 -14.46 -5.01 -30.00
CA SER A 238 -15.27 -3.83 -29.69
C SER A 238 -14.47 -2.53 -29.53
N ILE A 239 -13.19 -2.63 -29.18
CA ILE A 239 -12.31 -1.49 -29.00
C ILE A 239 -11.42 -1.30 -30.23
N VAL A 240 -10.96 -2.39 -30.83
CA VAL A 240 -9.94 -2.38 -31.89
C VAL A 240 -10.50 -2.04 -33.27
N ASN A 241 -11.77 -2.42 -33.56
CA ASN A 241 -12.38 -2.24 -34.89
C ASN A 241 -12.66 -0.78 -35.30
N GLN A 242 -12.50 0.18 -34.36
CA GLN A 242 -12.80 1.60 -34.59
C GLN A 242 -11.55 2.48 -34.60
N ALA A 243 -10.39 1.87 -34.52
CA ALA A 243 -9.12 2.60 -34.40
C ALA A 243 -8.02 1.91 -35.23
N VAL A 244 -7.08 2.70 -35.71
CA VAL A 244 -5.90 2.19 -36.44
C VAL A 244 -4.82 1.84 -35.43
N PHE A 245 -4.35 0.59 -35.44
CA PHE A 245 -3.21 0.15 -34.67
C PHE A 245 -1.94 0.89 -35.13
N LEU A 246 -1.20 1.43 -34.18
CA LEU A 246 0.06 2.13 -34.44
C LEU A 246 1.26 1.27 -34.04
N GLN A 247 1.34 0.92 -32.75
CA GLN A 247 2.47 0.17 -32.22
C GLN A 247 2.11 -0.50 -30.87
N VAL A 248 2.99 -1.36 -30.39
CA VAL A 248 2.95 -1.94 -29.06
C VAL A 248 4.25 -1.66 -28.35
N SER A 249 4.17 -1.32 -27.06
CA SER A 249 5.35 -1.11 -26.22
C SER A 249 6.12 -2.40 -25.96
N GLU A 250 7.35 -2.28 -25.49
CA GLU A 250 8.00 -3.37 -24.78
C GLU A 250 7.18 -3.78 -23.54
N GLN A 251 7.48 -4.96 -23.00
CA GLN A 251 6.79 -5.47 -21.83
C GLN A 251 7.32 -4.83 -20.55
N PHE A 252 6.44 -4.12 -19.84
CA PHE A 252 6.72 -3.59 -18.50
C PHE A 252 6.46 -4.64 -17.44
N LYS A 253 7.43 -4.86 -16.54
CA LYS A 253 7.27 -5.73 -15.37
C LYS A 253 7.08 -4.91 -14.11
N HIS A 254 5.99 -5.19 -13.36
CA HIS A 254 5.67 -4.53 -12.10
C HIS A 254 5.42 -5.54 -10.98
N ILE A 255 6.30 -5.55 -9.97
CA ILE A 255 6.28 -6.53 -8.89
C ILE A 255 5.55 -5.95 -7.70
N LEU A 256 4.54 -6.67 -7.22
CA LEU A 256 3.79 -6.40 -6.00
C LEU A 256 3.98 -7.56 -5.01
N SER A 257 3.54 -7.40 -3.76
CA SER A 257 3.76 -8.40 -2.69
C SER A 257 3.21 -9.79 -3.01
N HIS A 258 2.08 -9.87 -3.74
CA HIS A 258 1.37 -11.13 -4.02
C HIS A 258 1.16 -11.40 -5.51
N GLN A 259 1.65 -10.53 -6.37
CA GLN A 259 1.46 -10.65 -7.82
C GLN A 259 2.57 -9.95 -8.58
N CYS A 260 2.86 -10.48 -9.77
CA CYS A 260 3.75 -9.89 -10.76
C CYS A 260 2.89 -9.52 -11.97
N ILE A 261 2.94 -8.27 -12.39
CA ILE A 261 2.18 -7.78 -13.54
C ILE A 261 3.14 -7.63 -14.70
N TYR A 262 2.79 -8.25 -15.80
CA TYR A 262 3.41 -8.08 -17.11
C TYR A 262 2.46 -7.25 -17.96
N ALA A 263 2.86 -6.03 -18.31
CA ALA A 263 1.99 -5.10 -19.01
C ALA A 263 2.55 -4.73 -20.39
N LYS A 264 1.68 -4.66 -21.38
CA LYS A 264 1.93 -4.07 -22.69
C LYS A 264 0.95 -2.95 -22.93
N PHE A 265 1.38 -1.92 -23.66
CA PHE A 265 0.58 -0.79 -24.07
C PHE A 265 0.44 -0.84 -25.59
N TRP A 266 -0.81 -1.04 -26.04
CA TRP A 266 -1.20 -1.18 -27.42
C TRP A 266 -1.77 0.17 -27.88
N GLU A 267 -1.05 0.87 -28.74
CA GLU A 267 -1.40 2.22 -29.18
C GLU A 267 -2.27 2.19 -30.41
N PHE A 268 -3.35 2.94 -30.33
CA PHE A 268 -4.32 3.09 -31.41
C PHE A 268 -4.67 4.55 -31.63
N ASN A 269 -4.83 4.95 -32.88
CA ASN A 269 -5.33 6.26 -33.25
C ASN A 269 -6.81 6.14 -33.69
N LEU A 270 -7.66 7.01 -33.16
CA LEU A 270 -9.06 7.07 -33.58
C LEU A 270 -9.19 7.75 -34.94
N CYS A 271 -9.90 7.11 -35.86
CA CYS A 271 -10.24 7.67 -37.19
C CYS A 271 -11.52 8.51 -37.12
N GLU A 272 -12.48 8.13 -36.28
CA GLU A 272 -13.76 8.84 -36.06
C GLU A 272 -14.16 8.69 -34.59
N LEU A 273 -14.90 9.68 -34.05
CA LEU A 273 -15.36 9.66 -32.66
C LEU A 273 -16.57 8.73 -32.48
N PRO A 274 -16.39 7.46 -32.09
CA PRO A 274 -17.52 6.73 -31.54
C PRO A 274 -17.80 7.28 -30.14
N SER A 275 -19.04 7.23 -29.69
CA SER A 275 -19.37 7.46 -28.28
C SER A 275 -18.75 6.32 -27.45
N LEU A 276 -17.52 6.49 -27.01
CA LEU A 276 -16.90 5.57 -26.06
C LEU A 276 -17.57 5.79 -24.70
N ASN A 277 -18.78 5.24 -24.55
CA ASN A 277 -19.52 5.32 -23.30
C ASN A 277 -18.69 4.72 -22.16
N GLY A 278 -18.52 5.48 -21.08
CA GLY A 278 -17.72 5.07 -19.91
C GLY A 278 -16.24 5.49 -19.95
N TYR A 279 -15.78 6.17 -21.02
CA TYR A 279 -14.43 6.73 -21.08
C TYR A 279 -14.46 8.25 -20.91
N LYS A 280 -13.44 8.76 -20.20
CA LYS A 280 -13.16 10.18 -20.05
C LYS A 280 -12.11 10.57 -21.08
N LYS A 281 -12.40 11.54 -21.93
CA LYS A 281 -11.41 12.19 -22.77
C LYS A 281 -10.61 13.17 -21.92
N ILE A 282 -9.27 13.08 -21.96
CA ILE A 282 -8.34 13.96 -21.22
C ILE A 282 -7.24 14.41 -22.18
N LYS A 283 -6.85 15.69 -22.11
CA LYS A 283 -5.69 16.15 -22.87
C LYS A 283 -4.43 15.44 -22.41
N LYS A 284 -3.49 15.20 -23.33
CA LYS A 284 -2.20 14.58 -23.00
C LYS A 284 -1.42 15.41 -21.95
N SER A 285 -1.51 16.74 -22.03
CA SER A 285 -0.93 17.67 -21.03
C SER A 285 -1.52 17.49 -19.63
N ASP A 286 -2.80 17.14 -19.54
CA ASP A 286 -3.56 17.15 -18.29
C ASP A 286 -3.61 15.76 -17.62
N ILE A 287 -2.98 14.74 -18.21
CA ILE A 287 -2.92 13.39 -17.65
C ILE A 287 -2.27 13.38 -16.26
N SER A 288 -1.40 14.34 -16.01
CA SER A 288 -0.76 14.54 -14.71
C SER A 288 -1.71 15.07 -13.63
N GLU A 289 -2.91 15.53 -13.96
CA GLU A 289 -3.89 16.04 -12.98
C GLU A 289 -4.72 14.92 -12.33
N VAL A 290 -4.77 13.75 -12.94
CA VAL A 290 -5.51 12.61 -12.41
C VAL A 290 -4.58 11.57 -11.76
N ALA A 291 -5.13 10.80 -10.80
CA ALA A 291 -4.37 9.73 -10.16
C ALA A 291 -4.29 8.51 -11.08
N ILE A 292 -3.08 8.12 -11.48
CA ILE A 292 -2.80 6.96 -12.32
C ILE A 292 -1.84 5.99 -11.61
N PRO A 293 -1.86 4.68 -11.95
CA PRO A 293 -0.86 3.73 -11.46
C PRO A 293 0.57 4.08 -11.91
N ARG A 294 1.56 3.86 -11.04
CA ARG A 294 2.98 4.07 -11.37
C ARG A 294 3.44 3.32 -12.64
N LEU A 295 2.78 2.22 -12.96
CA LEU A 295 3.05 1.47 -14.19
C LEU A 295 2.71 2.28 -15.44
N ILE A 296 1.59 3.02 -15.42
CA ILE A 296 1.18 3.92 -16.52
C ILE A 296 2.08 5.15 -16.57
N GLU A 297 2.46 5.72 -15.42
CA GLU A 297 3.44 6.82 -15.40
C GLU A 297 4.74 6.43 -16.11
N LYS A 298 5.29 5.25 -15.78
CA LYS A 298 6.51 4.75 -16.42
C LYS A 298 6.39 4.61 -17.94
N TYR A 299 5.23 4.18 -18.41
CA TYR A 299 4.96 4.11 -19.85
C TYR A 299 4.92 5.51 -20.48
N LEU A 300 4.30 6.48 -19.81
CA LEU A 300 4.22 7.85 -20.32
C LEU A 300 5.56 8.61 -20.27
N GLU A 301 6.50 8.14 -19.42
CA GLU A 301 7.87 8.67 -19.30
C GLU A 301 8.84 8.02 -20.34
N SER A 302 8.47 6.89 -20.98
CA SER A 302 9.32 6.16 -21.94
C SER A 302 9.16 6.68 -23.37
#